data_f4a288625630d40ca2c25e8f37872015
#
_entry.id   f4a288625630d40ca2c25e8f37872015
#
_cell.length_a   1.000
_cell.length_b   1.000
_cell.length_c   1.000
_cell.angle_alpha   90.00
_cell.angle_beta   90.00
_cell.angle_gamma   90.00
#
_symmetry.space_group_name_H-M   'P 1'
#
loop_
_entity.id
_entity.type
_entity.pdbx_description
1 polymer ?
#
loop_
_entity_poly.entity_id
_entity_poly.type
_entity_poly.pdbx_seq_one_letter_code
_entity_poly.pdbx_strand_id
1 'polypeptide(L)' 'MGLDQKVEYDGSNNAIYVGRAFPGVLATSALWQIFKMEYDSSGNMTTLRWADKNDAFDKIWNNRTSYNYVDI' A
#
# COMPACT_ATOMS: atom_id res chain seq x y z
N MET A 1 -4.62 -18.47 -9.04
CA MET A 1 -4.20 -17.26 -9.76
C MET A 1 -3.71 -16.24 -8.75
N GLY A 2 -2.51 -15.69 -8.97
CA GLY A 2 -1.94 -14.69 -8.08
C GLY A 2 -2.46 -13.27 -8.39
N LEU A 3 -2.19 -12.36 -7.47
CA LEU A 3 -2.44 -10.94 -7.67
C LEU A 3 -1.17 -10.29 -8.20
N ASP A 4 -1.34 -9.21 -8.99
CA ASP A 4 -0.24 -8.31 -9.30
C ASP A 4 0.05 -7.47 -8.07
N GLN A 5 1.32 -7.11 -7.87
CA GLN A 5 1.73 -6.32 -6.71
C GLN A 5 2.68 -5.21 -7.13
N LYS A 6 2.45 -4.01 -6.58
CA LYS A 6 3.38 -2.89 -6.69
C LYS A 6 3.88 -2.54 -5.30
N VAL A 7 5.15 -2.15 -5.22
CA VAL A 7 5.79 -1.80 -3.95
C VAL A 7 6.59 -0.52 -4.14
N GLU A 8 6.43 0.40 -3.20
CA GLU A 8 7.31 1.57 -3.09
C GLU A 8 8.20 1.41 -1.87
N TYR A 9 9.51 1.66 -2.05
CA TYR A 9 10.51 1.56 -1.00
C TYR A 9 10.98 2.94 -0.55
N ASP A 10 11.40 3.05 0.72
CA ASP A 10 12.05 4.25 1.23
C ASP A 10 13.55 4.25 0.89
N GLY A 11 14.28 5.27 1.35
CA GLY A 11 15.71 5.40 1.09
C GLY A 11 16.58 4.33 1.75
N SER A 12 16.02 3.54 2.67
CA SER A 12 16.70 2.44 3.36
C SER A 12 16.28 1.08 2.82
N ASN A 13 15.59 1.04 1.69
CA ASN A 13 15.10 -0.18 1.05
C ASN A 13 14.03 -0.93 1.85
N ASN A 14 13.30 -0.23 2.71
CA ASN A 14 12.13 -0.78 3.39
C ASN A 14 10.87 -0.49 2.57
N ALA A 15 10.04 -1.50 2.37
CA ALA A 15 8.77 -1.32 1.67
C ALA A 15 7.85 -0.44 2.51
N ILE A 16 7.34 0.66 1.96
CA ILE A 16 6.47 1.59 2.68
C ILE A 16 5.03 1.56 2.18
N TYR A 17 4.81 1.42 0.87
CA TYR A 17 3.48 1.23 0.31
C TYR A 17 3.44 -0.04 -0.50
N VAL A 18 2.39 -0.83 -0.33
CA VAL A 18 2.17 -2.05 -1.10
C VAL A 18 0.75 -2.01 -1.66
N GLY A 19 0.63 -2.27 -2.96
CA GLY A 19 -0.65 -2.39 -3.62
C GLY A 19 -0.79 -3.75 -4.27
N ARG A 20 -1.99 -4.32 -4.18
CA ARG A 20 -2.34 -5.59 -4.82
C ARG A 20 -3.59 -5.42 -5.65
N ALA A 21 -3.62 -6.04 -6.81
CA ALA A 21 -4.75 -5.99 -7.72
C ALA A 21 -4.83 -7.27 -8.53
N PHE A 22 -5.99 -7.54 -9.11
CA PHE A 22 -6.10 -8.62 -10.08
C PHE A 22 -5.20 -8.32 -11.28
N PRO A 23 -4.66 -9.36 -11.95
CA PRO A 23 -3.70 -9.15 -13.04
C PRO A 23 -4.23 -8.23 -14.13
N GLY A 24 -3.39 -7.29 -14.56
CA GLY A 24 -3.70 -6.40 -15.67
C GLY A 24 -4.39 -5.09 -15.29
N VAL A 25 -4.63 -4.83 -14.00
CA VAL A 25 -5.22 -3.56 -13.54
C VAL A 25 -4.20 -2.43 -13.67
N LEU A 26 -4.60 -1.32 -14.28
CA LEU A 26 -3.73 -0.16 -14.44
C LEU A 26 -3.56 0.58 -13.10
N ALA A 27 -2.41 1.24 -12.94
CA ALA A 27 -2.11 2.01 -11.73
C ALA A 27 -3.08 3.19 -11.51
N THR A 28 -3.79 3.59 -12.55
CA THR A 28 -4.79 4.67 -12.51
C THR A 28 -6.20 4.18 -12.22
N SER A 29 -6.42 2.86 -12.19
CA SER A 29 -7.75 2.29 -11.95
C SER A 29 -8.01 2.11 -10.46
N ALA A 30 -9.24 2.39 -10.02
CA ALA A 30 -9.64 2.27 -8.60
C ALA A 30 -9.98 0.83 -8.25
N LEU A 31 -9.00 -0.09 -8.44
CA LEU A 31 -9.17 -1.53 -8.22
C LEU A 31 -7.99 -2.12 -7.44
N TRP A 32 -7.30 -1.29 -6.66
CA TRP A 32 -6.15 -1.71 -5.86
C TRP A 32 -6.52 -1.83 -4.38
N GLN A 33 -5.96 -2.85 -3.73
CA GLN A 33 -5.92 -2.97 -2.28
C GLN A 33 -4.57 -2.42 -1.84
N ILE A 34 -4.56 -1.39 -0.98
CA ILE A 34 -3.32 -0.68 -0.63
C ILE A 34 -3.14 -0.64 0.87
N PHE A 35 -1.90 -0.90 1.32
CA PHE A 35 -1.54 -0.69 2.72
C PHE A 35 -0.16 -0.04 2.82
N LYS A 36 0.08 0.58 3.97
CA LYS A 36 1.33 1.26 4.31
C LYS A 36 1.98 0.55 5.47
N MET A 37 3.30 0.39 5.42
CA MET A 37 4.08 -0.16 6.53
C MET A 37 4.93 0.93 7.16
N GLU A 38 5.04 0.88 8.50
CA GLU A 38 5.87 1.79 9.27
C GLU A 38 6.94 1.01 10.01
N TYR A 39 8.11 1.64 10.21
CA TYR A 39 9.30 1.00 10.77
C TYR A 39 9.85 1.82 11.93
N ASP A 40 10.51 1.15 12.88
CA ASP A 40 11.25 1.84 13.94
C ASP A 40 12.65 2.24 13.43
N SER A 41 13.44 2.89 14.29
CA SER A 41 14.77 3.36 13.93
C SER A 41 15.77 2.23 13.68
N SER A 42 15.46 1.02 14.11
CA SER A 42 16.30 -0.16 13.90
C SER A 42 15.91 -0.95 12.65
N GLY A 43 14.94 -0.46 11.88
CA GLY A 43 14.52 -1.11 10.64
C GLY A 43 13.51 -2.22 10.83
N ASN A 44 12.91 -2.36 12.01
CA ASN A 44 11.87 -3.36 12.25
C ASN A 44 10.51 -2.79 11.86
N MET A 45 9.72 -3.58 11.13
CA MET A 45 8.35 -3.19 10.79
C MET A 45 7.47 -3.26 12.04
N THR A 46 6.87 -2.13 12.42
CA THR A 46 6.08 -2.02 13.63
C THR A 46 4.59 -1.93 13.37
N THR A 47 4.15 -1.42 12.22
CA THR A 47 2.74 -1.17 11.95
C THR A 47 2.43 -1.38 10.48
N LEU A 48 1.27 -1.96 10.21
CA LEU A 48 0.68 -2.04 8.88
C LEU A 48 -0.69 -1.38 8.94
N ARG A 49 -0.93 -0.42 8.03
CA ARG A 49 -2.19 0.33 8.01
C ARG A 49 -2.80 0.30 6.62
N TRP A 50 -4.09 0.02 6.57
CA TRP A 50 -4.83 -0.02 5.30
C TRP A 50 -5.24 1.39 4.87
N ALA A 51 -5.22 1.64 3.55
CA ALA A 51 -5.68 2.90 2.99
C ALA A 51 -7.15 3.13 3.37
N ASP A 52 -7.44 4.30 3.95
CA ASP A 52 -8.77 4.69 4.40
C ASP A 52 -9.41 3.67 5.37
N LYS A 53 -8.55 2.93 6.11
CA LYS A 53 -8.95 1.99 7.17
C LYS A 53 -9.74 0.78 6.65
N ASN A 54 -9.60 0.43 5.38
CA ASN A 54 -10.26 -0.75 4.85
C ASN A 54 -9.36 -1.48 3.84
N ASP A 55 -9.61 -2.77 3.66
CA ASP A 55 -8.83 -3.63 2.77
C ASP A 55 -9.53 -3.89 1.44
N ALA A 56 -10.47 -3.05 1.05
CA ALA A 56 -11.18 -3.21 -0.20
C ALA A 56 -10.28 -2.92 -1.41
N PHE A 57 -10.60 -3.54 -2.53
CA PHE A 57 -9.91 -3.34 -3.81
C PHE A 57 -10.56 -2.17 -4.57
N ASP A 58 -10.53 -0.99 -3.97
CA ASP A 58 -11.19 0.20 -4.51
C ASP A 58 -10.31 1.45 -4.51
N LYS A 59 -8.99 1.26 -4.36
CA LYS A 59 -8.03 2.35 -4.30
C LYS A 59 -7.29 2.50 -5.63
N ILE A 60 -6.71 3.68 -5.84
CA ILE A 60 -5.88 3.99 -7.02
C ILE A 60 -4.42 4.01 -6.59
N TRP A 61 -3.59 3.17 -7.21
CA TRP A 61 -2.17 3.09 -6.84
C TRP A 61 -1.47 4.44 -6.95
N ASN A 62 -1.73 5.19 -8.02
CA ASN A 62 -1.10 6.49 -8.21
C ASN A 62 -1.49 7.53 -7.16
N ASN A 63 -2.55 7.29 -6.41
CA ASN A 63 -3.01 8.18 -5.33
C ASN A 63 -2.62 7.67 -3.94
N ARG A 64 -1.74 6.70 -3.84
CA ARG A 64 -1.45 6.00 -2.58
C ARG A 64 -1.04 6.90 -1.43
N THR A 65 -0.36 8.01 -1.72
CA THR A 65 0.08 8.93 -0.66
C THR A 65 -1.02 9.84 -0.14
N SER A 66 -2.16 9.91 -0.82
CA SER A 66 -3.26 10.80 -0.46
C SER A 66 -4.32 10.15 0.44
N TYR A 67 -4.25 8.84 0.66
CA TYR A 67 -5.22 8.14 1.50
C TYR A 67 -4.90 8.32 2.98
N ASN A 68 -5.90 8.03 3.82
CA ASN A 68 -5.75 8.13 5.27
C ASN A 68 -5.19 6.82 5.82
N TYR A 69 -4.03 6.90 6.51
CA TYR A 69 -3.36 5.74 7.12
C TYR A 69 -3.24 5.87 8.63
N VAL A 70 -3.95 6.80 9.25
CA VAL A 70 -3.91 6.96 10.70
C VAL A 70 -5.03 6.18 11.38
N ASP A 71 -4.89 5.92 12.69
CA ASP A 71 -5.79 5.04 13.43
C ASP A 71 -7.09 5.70 13.89
N ILE A 72 -7.26 6.94 13.66
CA ILE A 72 -8.42 7.67 14.19
C ILE A 72 -9.50 7.89 13.15
#